data_4f62cefb0184b6c6abcdbe68cd6f2422
#
_entry.id   4f62cefb0184b6c6abcdbe68cd6f2422
#
_cell.length_a   1.000
_cell.length_b   1.000
_cell.length_c   1.000
_cell.angle_alpha   90.00
_cell.angle_beta   90.00
_cell.angle_gamma   90.00
#
_symmetry.space_group_name_H-M   'P 1'
#
loop_
_entity.id
_entity.type
_entity.pdbx_description
1 polymer ?
#
loop_
_entity_poly.entity_id
_entity_poly.type
_entity_poly.pdbx_seq_one_letter_code
_entity_poly.pdbx_strand_id
1 'polypeptide(L)'
;MRTDMRGKDFVTLMDYTGEELQTILDVAFDLKRQNAMGAEHELLKNKTLGMIFAQPSTRTRVSFETGMTQLGGHAQYYSEDNMQRKNKETWEDTGLVLSRYLDALMVRLYDLEKYGMARDIMNEIRKATTIPVINGLDDKEHPCQCMGDLMTLQEKLGTGWKKKKIVMSWAYSDRVKSPGVPQAMLIACSLLGADLTLAYPKGYELDDDYMAFA
;
A
#
# COMPACT_ATOMS: atom_id res chain seq x y z
N MET A 1 1.08 -22.46 -8.67
CA MET A 1 -0.40 -22.29 -8.49
C MET A 1 -0.73 -20.85 -8.88
N ARG A 2 -1.78 -20.59 -9.62
CA ARG A 2 -2.20 -19.19 -9.89
C ARG A 2 -3.05 -18.72 -8.73
N THR A 3 -2.57 -17.74 -7.99
CA THR A 3 -3.36 -17.05 -6.98
C THR A 3 -4.36 -16.14 -7.70
N ASP A 4 -5.66 -16.27 -7.40
CA ASP A 4 -6.68 -15.35 -7.89
C ASP A 4 -6.88 -14.25 -6.84
N MET A 5 -6.39 -13.05 -7.17
CA MET A 5 -6.51 -11.86 -6.31
C MET A 5 -7.52 -10.85 -6.88
N ARG A 6 -8.35 -11.26 -7.83
CA ARG A 6 -9.33 -10.38 -8.46
C ARG A 6 -10.34 -9.86 -7.44
N GLY A 7 -10.48 -8.54 -7.36
CA GLY A 7 -11.37 -7.88 -6.42
C GLY A 7 -10.88 -7.84 -4.98
N LYS A 8 -9.67 -8.35 -4.69
CA LYS A 8 -9.08 -8.32 -3.34
C LYS A 8 -8.53 -6.93 -3.02
N ASP A 9 -8.85 -6.44 -1.84
CA ASP A 9 -8.31 -5.19 -1.32
C ASP A 9 -6.83 -5.34 -0.95
N PHE A 10 -6.05 -4.28 -1.11
CA PHE A 10 -4.65 -4.21 -0.68
C PHE A 10 -4.49 -3.20 0.46
N VAL A 11 -5.12 -3.50 1.61
CA VAL A 11 -5.17 -2.60 2.78
C VAL A 11 -4.17 -3.00 3.85
N THR A 12 -4.08 -4.27 4.17
CA THR A 12 -3.10 -4.81 5.11
C THR A 12 -2.44 -6.06 4.55
N LEU A 13 -1.16 -6.22 4.81
CA LEU A 13 -0.43 -7.43 4.39
C LEU A 13 -0.84 -8.67 5.20
N MET A 14 -1.48 -8.49 6.35
CA MET A 14 -2.03 -9.59 7.14
C MET A 14 -3.15 -10.36 6.42
N ASP A 15 -3.82 -9.75 5.44
CA ASP A 15 -4.86 -10.39 4.62
C ASP A 15 -4.26 -11.28 3.50
N TYR A 16 -2.93 -11.38 3.41
CA TYR A 16 -2.24 -12.04 2.33
C TYR A 16 -1.45 -13.26 2.78
N THR A 17 -1.23 -14.19 1.85
CA THR A 17 -0.27 -15.29 2.01
C THR A 17 1.08 -14.91 1.41
N GLY A 18 2.13 -15.62 1.80
CA GLY A 18 3.46 -15.44 1.19
C GLY A 18 3.47 -15.71 -0.31
N GLU A 19 2.63 -16.66 -0.79
CA GLU A 19 2.48 -16.96 -2.23
C GLU A 19 1.84 -15.80 -2.98
N GLU A 20 0.82 -15.17 -2.42
CA GLU A 20 0.18 -13.98 -3.00
C GLU A 20 1.14 -12.80 -3.06
N LEU A 21 1.89 -12.53 -1.99
CA LEU A 21 2.91 -11.46 -2.01
C LEU A 21 4.02 -11.74 -3.03
N GLN A 22 4.48 -13.00 -3.13
CA GLN A 22 5.44 -13.36 -4.15
C GLN A 22 4.88 -13.15 -5.56
N THR A 23 3.61 -13.48 -5.79
CA THR A 23 2.94 -13.26 -7.07
C THR A 23 2.90 -11.77 -7.43
N ILE A 24 2.60 -10.88 -6.47
CA ILE A 24 2.63 -9.42 -6.67
C ILE A 24 4.04 -8.97 -7.06
N LEU A 25 5.08 -9.45 -6.37
CA LEU A 25 6.47 -9.13 -6.68
C LEU A 25 6.86 -9.60 -8.08
N ASP A 26 6.51 -10.81 -8.46
CA ASP A 26 6.82 -11.37 -9.77
C ASP A 26 6.19 -10.54 -10.91
N VAL A 27 4.93 -10.17 -10.75
CA VAL A 27 4.23 -9.26 -11.69
C VAL A 27 4.88 -7.89 -11.74
N ALA A 28 5.26 -7.32 -10.59
CA ALA A 28 5.92 -6.03 -10.52
C ALA A 28 7.29 -6.04 -11.24
N PHE A 29 8.08 -7.11 -11.07
CA PHE A 29 9.36 -7.28 -11.79
C PHE A 29 9.15 -7.44 -13.29
N ASP A 30 8.13 -8.19 -13.70
CA ASP A 30 7.83 -8.37 -15.13
C ASP A 30 7.40 -7.04 -15.78
N LEU A 31 6.50 -6.28 -15.14
CA LEU A 31 6.08 -4.96 -15.60
C LEU A 31 7.25 -3.96 -15.64
N LYS A 32 8.11 -3.97 -14.62
CA LYS A 32 9.32 -3.14 -14.61
C LYS A 32 10.25 -3.46 -15.78
N ARG A 33 10.43 -4.74 -16.10
CA ARG A 33 11.21 -5.20 -17.25
C ARG A 33 10.58 -4.79 -18.58
N GLN A 34 9.27 -4.97 -18.74
CA GLN A 34 8.53 -4.57 -19.94
C GLN A 34 8.64 -3.06 -20.18
N ASN A 35 8.45 -2.25 -19.14
CA ASN A 35 8.59 -0.79 -19.23
C ASN A 35 10.02 -0.38 -19.62
N ALA A 36 11.04 -1.02 -19.04
CA ALA A 36 12.45 -0.74 -19.37
C ALA A 36 12.81 -1.09 -20.84
N MET A 37 12.13 -2.05 -21.44
CA MET A 37 12.29 -2.44 -22.85
C MET A 37 11.43 -1.59 -23.81
N GLY A 38 10.59 -0.68 -23.31
CA GLY A 38 9.65 0.07 -24.13
C GLY A 38 8.51 -0.80 -24.70
N ALA A 39 8.22 -1.95 -24.12
CA ALA A 39 7.13 -2.81 -24.56
C ALA A 39 5.76 -2.19 -24.21
N GLU A 40 4.85 -2.18 -25.18
CA GLU A 40 3.46 -1.79 -24.93
C GLU A 40 2.76 -2.84 -24.05
N HIS A 41 2.09 -2.39 -22.99
CA HIS A 41 1.39 -3.26 -22.05
C HIS A 41 0.18 -2.57 -21.40
N GLU A 42 -0.79 -2.20 -22.21
CA GLU A 42 -2.03 -1.50 -21.81
C GLU A 42 -2.97 -2.42 -20.97
N LEU A 43 -2.48 -3.00 -19.88
CA LEU A 43 -3.23 -3.95 -19.06
C LEU A 43 -4.43 -3.32 -18.34
N LEU A 44 -4.40 -2.00 -18.13
CA LEU A 44 -5.46 -1.24 -17.47
C LEU A 44 -6.23 -0.32 -18.44
N LYS A 45 -6.26 -0.67 -19.73
CA LYS A 45 -7.00 0.08 -20.74
C LYS A 45 -8.46 0.26 -20.31
N ASN A 46 -8.95 1.50 -20.39
CA ASN A 46 -10.30 1.91 -19.98
C ASN A 46 -10.57 1.71 -18.47
N LYS A 47 -9.53 1.57 -17.63
CA LYS A 47 -9.66 1.49 -16.18
C LYS A 47 -9.33 2.84 -15.53
N THR A 48 -10.09 3.21 -14.52
CA THR A 48 -9.89 4.46 -13.78
C THR A 48 -9.62 4.16 -12.31
N LEU A 49 -8.49 4.68 -11.83
CA LEU A 49 -8.11 4.67 -10.42
C LEU A 49 -8.48 6.01 -9.78
N GLY A 50 -9.30 6.00 -8.73
CA GLY A 50 -9.44 7.16 -7.84
C GLY A 50 -8.35 7.16 -6.78
N MET A 51 -7.82 8.33 -6.45
CA MET A 51 -6.78 8.48 -5.43
C MET A 51 -7.17 9.55 -4.43
N ILE A 52 -7.51 9.14 -3.20
CA ILE A 52 -7.85 10.05 -2.10
C ILE A 52 -6.61 10.32 -1.26
N PHE A 53 -6.31 11.60 -1.05
CA PHE A 53 -5.20 12.07 -0.23
C PHE A 53 -5.68 13.05 0.82
N ALA A 54 -5.55 12.71 2.10
CA ALA A 54 -5.73 13.68 3.18
C ALA A 54 -4.49 14.59 3.34
N GLN A 55 -3.29 14.06 3.08
CA GLN A 55 -2.05 14.83 3.15
C GLN A 55 -1.35 14.85 1.78
N PRO A 56 -0.73 15.99 1.40
CA PRO A 56 0.01 16.09 0.15
C PRO A 56 1.14 15.07 0.06
N SER A 57 1.29 14.43 -1.10
CA SER A 57 2.36 13.49 -1.36
C SER A 57 2.77 13.49 -2.82
N THR A 58 3.91 14.09 -3.13
CA THR A 58 4.42 14.16 -4.51
C THR A 58 4.77 12.78 -5.05
N ARG A 59 5.59 12.01 -4.34
CA ARG A 59 6.07 10.70 -4.82
C ARG A 59 4.95 9.69 -5.03
N THR A 60 4.07 9.54 -4.06
CA THR A 60 2.94 8.60 -4.15
C THR A 60 2.01 8.99 -5.29
N ARG A 61 1.64 10.27 -5.38
CA ARG A 61 0.78 10.77 -6.44
C ARG A 61 1.38 10.48 -7.82
N VAL A 62 2.60 10.95 -8.07
CA VAL A 62 3.26 10.80 -9.38
C VAL A 62 3.45 9.32 -9.74
N SER A 63 3.81 8.45 -8.78
CA SER A 63 3.99 7.02 -9.06
C SER A 63 2.70 6.33 -9.50
N PHE A 64 1.57 6.60 -8.85
CA PHE A 64 0.29 6.02 -9.25
C PHE A 64 -0.24 6.62 -10.56
N GLU A 65 -0.17 7.96 -10.74
CA GLU A 65 -0.59 8.62 -11.99
C GLU A 65 0.21 8.09 -13.18
N THR A 66 1.55 8.04 -13.04
CA THR A 66 2.44 7.53 -14.10
C THR A 66 2.20 6.05 -14.36
N GLY A 67 2.06 5.24 -13.30
CA GLY A 67 1.79 3.81 -13.43
C GLY A 67 0.48 3.53 -14.17
N MET A 68 -0.58 4.24 -13.85
CA MET A 68 -1.86 4.13 -14.57
C MET A 68 -1.71 4.51 -16.05
N THR A 69 -1.02 5.61 -16.34
CA THR A 69 -0.77 6.05 -17.72
C THR A 69 0.04 5.01 -18.50
N GLN A 70 1.11 4.46 -17.92
CA GLN A 70 1.95 3.44 -18.56
C GLN A 70 1.21 2.13 -18.81
N LEU A 71 0.18 1.83 -18.00
CA LEU A 71 -0.66 0.66 -18.16
C LEU A 71 -1.94 0.92 -18.98
N GLY A 72 -2.04 2.08 -19.65
CA GLY A 72 -3.16 2.44 -20.53
C GLY A 72 -4.43 2.88 -19.80
N GLY A 73 -4.36 3.08 -18.49
CA GLY A 73 -5.46 3.53 -17.65
C GLY A 73 -5.44 5.03 -17.37
N HIS A 74 -6.33 5.46 -16.48
CA HIS A 74 -6.47 6.84 -16.04
C HIS A 74 -6.45 6.92 -14.53
N ALA A 75 -5.91 8.00 -13.96
CA ALA A 75 -5.91 8.27 -12.52
C ALA A 75 -6.56 9.63 -12.23
N GLN A 76 -7.40 9.67 -11.20
CA GLN A 76 -8.05 10.88 -10.71
C GLN A 76 -7.57 11.17 -9.29
N TYR A 77 -7.12 12.40 -9.07
CA TYR A 77 -6.65 12.86 -7.77
C TYR A 77 -7.72 13.62 -7.01
N TYR A 78 -7.98 13.21 -5.79
CA TYR A 78 -8.89 13.86 -4.86
C TYR A 78 -8.13 14.28 -3.61
N SER A 79 -8.20 15.58 -3.26
CA SER A 79 -7.83 16.07 -1.94
C SER A 79 -9.09 16.29 -1.11
N GLU A 80 -8.97 16.30 0.21
CA GLU A 80 -10.12 16.61 1.08
C GLU A 80 -10.77 17.95 0.74
N ASP A 81 -9.96 18.92 0.28
CA ASP A 81 -10.46 20.25 -0.14
C ASP A 81 -11.35 20.21 -1.37
N ASN A 82 -11.18 19.20 -2.22
CA ASN A 82 -11.93 19.04 -3.48
C ASN A 82 -13.09 18.04 -3.36
N MET A 83 -13.33 17.51 -2.16
CA MET A 83 -14.39 16.54 -1.90
C MET A 83 -15.51 17.17 -1.08
N GLN A 84 -16.72 16.58 -1.15
CA GLN A 84 -17.89 17.08 -0.40
C GLN A 84 -17.81 16.76 1.11
N ARG A 85 -16.67 16.27 1.60
CA ARG A 85 -16.41 16.00 3.02
C ARG A 85 -16.68 17.20 3.93
N LYS A 86 -16.40 18.41 3.46
CA LYS A 86 -16.72 19.65 4.17
C LYS A 86 -18.23 19.82 4.43
N ASN A 87 -19.09 19.18 3.63
CA ASN A 87 -20.53 19.20 3.72
C ASN A 87 -21.11 17.98 4.48
N LYS A 88 -20.31 17.34 5.33
CA LYS A 88 -20.68 16.20 6.18
C LYS A 88 -20.98 14.89 5.41
N GLU A 89 -20.54 14.75 4.17
CA GLU A 89 -20.57 13.45 3.49
C GLU A 89 -19.74 12.41 4.26
N THR A 90 -20.29 11.23 4.49
CA THR A 90 -19.59 10.16 5.19
C THR A 90 -18.54 9.49 4.30
N TRP A 91 -17.58 8.77 4.90
CA TRP A 91 -16.64 7.96 4.11
C TRP A 91 -17.34 6.80 3.41
N GLU A 92 -18.38 6.28 4.03
CA GLU A 92 -19.26 5.25 3.45
C GLU A 92 -19.94 5.76 2.18
N ASP A 93 -20.63 6.93 2.24
CA ASP A 93 -21.28 7.54 1.07
C ASP A 93 -20.29 7.83 -0.06
N THR A 94 -19.13 8.41 0.29
CA THR A 94 -18.04 8.67 -0.65
C THR A 94 -17.59 7.37 -1.35
N GLY A 95 -17.37 6.30 -0.58
CA GLY A 95 -16.97 5.00 -1.10
C GLY A 95 -18.02 4.39 -2.04
N LEU A 96 -19.29 4.41 -1.64
CA LEU A 96 -20.42 3.91 -2.45
C LEU A 96 -20.54 4.65 -3.79
N VAL A 97 -20.48 5.99 -3.76
CA VAL A 97 -20.58 6.82 -4.96
C VAL A 97 -19.41 6.57 -5.90
N LEU A 98 -18.18 6.61 -5.38
CA LEU A 98 -16.98 6.42 -6.20
C LEU A 98 -16.92 5.01 -6.81
N SER A 99 -17.45 3.99 -6.13
CA SER A 99 -17.54 2.62 -6.67
C SER A 99 -18.38 2.49 -7.95
N ARG A 100 -19.23 3.48 -8.24
CA ARG A 100 -20.07 3.48 -9.46
C ARG A 100 -19.36 4.03 -10.69
N TYR A 101 -18.24 4.73 -10.47
CA TYR A 101 -17.50 5.40 -11.55
C TYR A 101 -16.10 4.84 -11.75
N LEU A 102 -15.50 4.27 -10.71
CA LEU A 102 -14.10 3.87 -10.68
C LEU A 102 -13.95 2.34 -10.73
N ASP A 103 -12.78 1.87 -11.13
CA ASP A 103 -12.42 0.45 -11.12
C ASP A 103 -11.58 0.04 -9.89
N ALA A 104 -10.92 1.00 -9.25
CA ALA A 104 -10.21 0.83 -7.98
C ALA A 104 -10.08 2.17 -7.25
N LEU A 105 -9.86 2.11 -5.95
CA LEU A 105 -9.69 3.29 -5.10
C LEU A 105 -8.41 3.17 -4.28
N MET A 106 -7.47 4.10 -4.44
CA MET A 106 -6.32 4.24 -3.56
C MET A 106 -6.61 5.31 -2.52
N VAL A 107 -6.36 5.00 -1.26
CA VAL A 107 -6.61 5.91 -0.13
C VAL A 107 -5.32 6.10 0.65
N ARG A 108 -4.96 7.36 0.92
CA ARG A 108 -3.82 7.75 1.72
C ARG A 108 -4.26 8.70 2.82
N LEU A 109 -4.42 8.13 4.02
CA LEU A 109 -4.83 8.82 5.23
C LEU A 109 -3.85 8.47 6.35
N TYR A 110 -3.26 9.44 7.00
CA TYR A 110 -2.41 9.24 8.18
C TYR A 110 -2.30 10.56 8.94
N ASP A 111 -1.66 10.53 10.10
CA ASP A 111 -1.41 11.72 10.92
C ASP A 111 -2.71 12.45 11.33
N LEU A 112 -3.74 11.64 11.66
CA LEU A 112 -5.00 12.10 12.19
C LEU A 112 -4.91 12.31 13.71
N GLU A 113 -5.96 12.84 14.31
CA GLU A 113 -6.00 13.20 15.74
C GLU A 113 -5.66 12.01 16.68
N LYS A 114 -6.04 10.79 16.26
CA LYS A 114 -5.82 9.58 17.05
C LYS A 114 -5.20 8.48 16.20
N TYR A 115 -4.16 7.84 16.74
CA TYR A 115 -3.55 6.64 16.15
C TYR A 115 -4.59 5.51 16.01
N GLY A 116 -4.63 4.86 14.86
CA GLY A 116 -5.61 3.85 14.48
C GLY A 116 -6.81 4.41 13.70
N MET A 117 -7.10 5.71 13.83
CA MET A 117 -8.26 6.34 13.19
C MET A 117 -8.22 6.24 11.66
N ALA A 118 -7.04 6.37 11.06
CA ALA A 118 -6.90 6.27 9.60
C ALA A 118 -7.20 4.84 9.10
N ARG A 119 -6.78 3.82 9.84
CA ARG A 119 -7.14 2.43 9.57
C ARG A 119 -8.65 2.18 9.73
N ASP A 120 -9.27 2.77 10.74
CA ASP A 120 -10.73 2.63 10.93
C ASP A 120 -11.49 3.24 9.75
N ILE A 121 -11.13 4.44 9.31
CA ILE A 121 -11.69 5.08 8.12
C ILE A 121 -11.45 4.23 6.85
N MET A 122 -10.24 3.69 6.68
CA MET A 122 -9.93 2.81 5.58
C MET A 122 -10.86 1.58 5.55
N ASN A 123 -11.14 1.02 6.72
CA ASN A 123 -12.06 -0.11 6.86
C ASN A 123 -13.53 0.27 6.61
N GLU A 124 -13.96 1.50 6.94
CA GLU A 124 -15.29 2.01 6.57
C GLU A 124 -15.43 2.09 5.05
N ILE A 125 -14.46 2.72 4.37
CA ILE A 125 -14.42 2.82 2.91
C ILE A 125 -14.43 1.42 2.28
N ARG A 126 -13.55 0.53 2.72
CA ARG A 126 -13.43 -0.85 2.23
C ARG A 126 -14.74 -1.64 2.32
N LYS A 127 -15.49 -1.48 3.41
CA LYS A 127 -16.79 -2.16 3.61
C LYS A 127 -17.88 -1.63 2.69
N ALA A 128 -17.84 -0.35 2.37
CA ALA A 128 -18.85 0.32 1.55
C ALA A 128 -18.58 0.15 0.04
N THR A 129 -17.32 0.03 -0.37
CA THR A 129 -16.94 -0.08 -1.79
C THR A 129 -17.18 -1.47 -2.35
N THR A 130 -17.51 -1.53 -3.64
CA THR A 130 -17.59 -2.78 -4.43
C THR A 130 -16.40 -2.97 -5.37
N ILE A 131 -15.41 -2.08 -5.28
CA ILE A 131 -14.18 -2.07 -6.05
C ILE A 131 -12.99 -2.23 -5.11
N PRO A 132 -11.84 -2.74 -5.57
CA PRO A 132 -10.66 -2.91 -4.73
C PRO A 132 -10.18 -1.59 -4.11
N VAL A 133 -9.85 -1.63 -2.82
CA VAL A 133 -9.24 -0.53 -2.07
C VAL A 133 -7.77 -0.79 -1.86
N ILE A 134 -6.93 0.20 -2.17
CA ILE A 134 -5.47 0.15 -2.05
C ILE A 134 -5.02 1.13 -0.97
N ASN A 135 -4.29 0.65 0.01
CA ASN A 135 -3.69 1.46 1.06
C ASN A 135 -2.41 2.15 0.54
N GLY A 136 -2.51 3.45 0.27
CA GLY A 136 -1.39 4.30 -0.14
C GLY A 136 -0.52 4.81 1.02
N LEU A 137 -0.93 4.61 2.21
CA LEU A 137 -0.40 4.76 3.57
C LEU A 137 -1.55 5.07 4.52
N ASP A 138 -1.65 4.32 5.58
CA ASP A 138 -2.40 4.70 6.78
C ASP A 138 -1.46 4.77 8.00
N ASP A 139 -2.03 4.90 9.18
CA ASP A 139 -1.25 4.98 10.42
C ASP A 139 -0.71 3.61 10.90
N LYS A 140 -1.21 2.51 10.35
CA LYS A 140 -0.82 1.14 10.71
C LYS A 140 0.15 0.50 9.70
N GLU A 141 -0.03 0.74 8.39
CA GLU A 141 0.78 0.11 7.35
C GLU A 141 1.03 1.00 6.14
N HIS A 142 2.12 0.68 5.43
CA HIS A 142 2.43 1.19 4.10
C HIS A 142 2.74 0.04 3.12
N PRO A 143 1.72 -0.76 2.70
CA PRO A 143 1.93 -1.96 1.92
C PRO A 143 2.67 -1.71 0.60
N CYS A 144 2.30 -0.65 -0.14
CA CYS A 144 2.94 -0.30 -1.41
C CYS A 144 4.43 0.06 -1.24
N GLN A 145 4.81 0.76 -0.15
CA GLN A 145 6.21 1.04 0.16
C GLN A 145 6.96 -0.27 0.44
N CYS A 146 6.38 -1.14 1.25
CA CYS A 146 6.97 -2.42 1.58
C CYS A 146 7.26 -3.25 0.33
N MET A 147 6.33 -3.34 -0.62
CA MET A 147 6.56 -4.05 -1.89
C MET A 147 7.72 -3.45 -2.68
N GLY A 148 7.87 -2.14 -2.71
CA GLY A 148 9.01 -1.46 -3.32
C GLY A 148 10.34 -1.76 -2.62
N ASP A 149 10.34 -1.83 -1.29
CA ASP A 149 11.51 -2.17 -0.49
C ASP A 149 11.94 -3.63 -0.74
N LEU A 150 10.98 -4.58 -0.80
CA LEU A 150 11.24 -5.98 -1.14
C LEU A 150 11.80 -6.14 -2.56
N MET A 151 11.28 -5.40 -3.53
CA MET A 151 11.86 -5.34 -4.88
C MET A 151 13.31 -4.86 -4.82
N THR A 152 13.59 -3.81 -4.06
CA THR A 152 14.94 -3.26 -3.89
C THR A 152 15.88 -4.27 -3.25
N LEU A 153 15.45 -4.99 -2.22
CA LEU A 153 16.23 -6.07 -1.59
C LEU A 153 16.59 -7.14 -2.62
N GLN A 154 15.63 -7.59 -3.42
CA GLN A 154 15.89 -8.60 -4.46
C GLN A 154 16.82 -8.08 -5.56
N GLU A 155 16.69 -6.82 -5.99
CA GLU A 155 17.57 -6.21 -6.98
C GLU A 155 19.02 -6.08 -6.50
N LYS A 156 19.21 -5.74 -5.23
CA LYS A 156 20.55 -5.50 -4.65
C LYS A 156 21.23 -6.77 -4.15
N LEU A 157 20.46 -7.72 -3.63
CA LEU A 157 20.98 -8.94 -2.98
C LEU A 157 20.75 -10.21 -3.80
N GLY A 158 20.05 -10.11 -4.93
CA GLY A 158 19.67 -11.25 -5.79
C GLY A 158 18.51 -12.06 -5.23
N THR A 159 18.10 -13.11 -5.93
CA THR A 159 16.96 -13.97 -5.60
C THR A 159 17.10 -14.68 -4.25
N GLY A 160 18.32 -14.81 -3.73
CA GLY A 160 18.60 -15.39 -2.40
C GLY A 160 18.47 -14.42 -1.23
N TRP A 161 17.92 -13.22 -1.43
CA TRP A 161 17.85 -12.18 -0.41
C TRP A 161 17.14 -12.60 0.89
N LYS A 162 16.16 -13.48 0.81
CA LYS A 162 15.43 -14.01 1.97
C LYS A 162 16.30 -14.75 2.97
N LYS A 163 17.46 -15.26 2.53
CA LYS A 163 18.46 -15.97 3.37
C LYS A 163 19.52 -15.04 3.94
N LYS A 164 19.43 -13.74 3.64
CA LYS A 164 20.35 -12.73 4.16
C LYS A 164 19.76 -12.12 5.43
N LYS A 165 20.62 -11.75 6.37
CA LYS A 165 20.21 -10.97 7.54
C LYS A 165 19.84 -9.57 7.11
N ILE A 166 18.59 -9.21 7.36
CA ILE A 166 18.04 -7.89 7.11
C ILE A 166 17.86 -7.21 8.46
N VAL A 167 18.35 -6.00 8.60
CA VAL A 167 18.12 -5.19 9.79
C VAL A 167 17.29 -3.98 9.42
N MET A 168 16.17 -3.83 10.09
CA MET A 168 15.34 -2.63 10.01
C MET A 168 15.44 -1.86 11.31
N SER A 169 15.80 -0.59 11.24
CA SER A 169 15.96 0.26 12.42
C SER A 169 15.21 1.57 12.27
N TRP A 170 14.72 2.07 13.40
CA TRP A 170 14.12 3.41 13.51
C TRP A 170 14.35 3.94 14.92
N ALA A 171 14.25 5.24 15.06
CA ALA A 171 14.47 5.92 16.33
C ALA A 171 13.73 7.26 16.33
N TYR A 172 14.08 8.14 17.26
CA TYR A 172 13.54 9.47 17.37
C TYR A 172 13.51 10.25 16.05
N SER A 173 12.44 10.98 15.84
CA SER A 173 12.27 11.93 14.74
C SER A 173 11.55 13.16 15.29
N ASP A 174 11.90 14.36 14.81
CA ASP A 174 11.21 15.62 15.15
C ASP A 174 9.73 15.62 14.80
N ARG A 175 9.32 14.71 13.93
CA ARG A 175 7.92 14.46 13.59
C ARG A 175 7.54 13.07 14.04
N VAL A 176 6.46 12.97 14.79
CA VAL A 176 5.83 11.67 15.07
C VAL A 176 5.49 11.02 13.73
N LYS A 177 6.07 9.86 13.47
CA LYS A 177 5.80 9.09 12.27
C LYS A 177 5.01 7.84 12.64
N SER A 178 4.05 7.51 11.80
CA SER A 178 3.35 6.23 11.87
C SER A 178 4.37 5.06 11.77
N PRO A 179 4.20 3.97 12.54
CA PRO A 179 4.99 2.75 12.42
C PRO A 179 4.67 1.95 11.15
N GLY A 180 3.90 2.50 10.22
CA GLY A 180 3.35 1.79 9.06
C GLY A 180 4.38 1.11 8.18
N VAL A 181 5.58 1.71 7.99
CA VAL A 181 6.63 1.06 7.19
C VAL A 181 7.26 -0.13 7.93
N PRO A 182 7.72 -0.02 9.20
CA PRO A 182 8.25 -1.16 9.91
C PRO A 182 7.23 -2.27 10.15
N GLN A 183 5.96 -1.95 10.43
CA GLN A 183 4.91 -2.95 10.58
C GLN A 183 4.66 -3.72 9.28
N ALA A 184 4.54 -3.03 8.14
CA ALA A 184 4.39 -3.69 6.86
C ALA A 184 5.59 -4.58 6.50
N MET A 185 6.83 -4.13 6.79
CA MET A 185 8.03 -4.91 6.53
C MET A 185 8.11 -6.15 7.43
N LEU A 186 7.71 -6.04 8.71
CA LEU A 186 7.64 -7.17 9.63
C LEU A 186 6.72 -8.27 9.09
N ILE A 187 5.49 -7.91 8.72
CA ILE A 187 4.50 -8.87 8.17
C ILE A 187 5.01 -9.49 6.87
N ALA A 188 5.49 -8.68 5.94
CA ALA A 188 5.97 -9.19 4.65
C ALA A 188 7.16 -10.15 4.80
N CYS A 189 8.14 -9.82 5.63
CA CYS A 189 9.29 -10.68 5.89
C CYS A 189 8.88 -12.00 6.54
N SER A 190 7.94 -11.95 7.51
CA SER A 190 7.39 -13.15 8.14
C SER A 190 6.70 -14.06 7.13
N LEU A 191 5.78 -13.51 6.32
CA LEU A 191 5.05 -14.25 5.29
C LEU A 191 5.97 -14.85 4.21
N LEU A 192 7.06 -14.17 3.87
CA LEU A 192 8.01 -14.61 2.85
C LEU A 192 9.16 -15.50 3.39
N GLY A 193 9.21 -15.68 4.72
CA GLY A 193 10.27 -16.47 5.38
C GLY A 193 11.65 -15.81 5.29
N ALA A 194 11.72 -14.48 5.41
CA ALA A 194 12.97 -13.72 5.40
C ALA A 194 13.49 -13.49 6.82
N ASP A 195 14.82 -13.46 6.99
CA ASP A 195 15.50 -13.23 8.27
C ASP A 195 15.56 -11.71 8.57
N LEU A 196 14.56 -11.21 9.31
CA LEU A 196 14.44 -9.80 9.69
C LEU A 196 14.75 -9.60 11.18
N THR A 197 15.66 -8.69 11.47
CA THR A 197 15.94 -8.17 12.82
C THR A 197 15.41 -6.75 12.93
N LEU A 198 14.58 -6.49 13.94
CA LEU A 198 14.12 -5.14 14.28
C LEU A 198 15.05 -4.53 15.34
N ALA A 199 15.52 -3.31 15.10
CA ALA A 199 16.42 -2.58 16.00
C ALA A 199 15.88 -1.18 16.28
N TYR A 200 15.30 -0.98 17.46
CA TYR A 200 14.69 0.28 17.89
C TYR A 200 14.90 0.51 19.39
N PRO A 201 14.94 1.76 19.86
CA PRO A 201 15.04 2.07 21.28
C PRO A 201 13.70 1.79 21.99
N LYS A 202 13.77 1.63 23.32
CA LYS A 202 12.60 1.51 24.19
C LYS A 202 11.66 2.70 23.99
N GLY A 203 10.35 2.42 23.88
CA GLY A 203 9.30 3.40 23.62
C GLY A 203 8.96 3.58 22.12
N TYR A 204 9.56 2.76 21.25
CA TYR A 204 9.33 2.73 19.82
C TYR A 204 8.87 1.35 19.32
N GLU A 205 8.24 0.60 20.22
CA GLU A 205 7.72 -0.73 19.94
C GLU A 205 6.66 -0.67 18.83
N LEU A 206 6.55 -1.75 18.06
CA LEU A 206 5.45 -1.95 17.11
C LEU A 206 4.20 -2.43 17.86
N ASP A 207 3.07 -2.39 17.19
CA ASP A 207 1.80 -2.86 17.76
C ASP A 207 1.86 -4.36 18.10
N ASP A 208 1.26 -4.74 19.22
CA ASP A 208 1.29 -6.11 19.72
C ASP A 208 0.66 -7.12 18.75
N ASP A 209 -0.39 -6.74 18.02
CA ASP A 209 -1.04 -7.57 17.02
C ASP A 209 -0.13 -7.87 15.82
N TYR A 210 0.70 -6.90 15.41
CA TYR A 210 1.72 -7.09 14.37
C TYR A 210 2.86 -7.99 14.82
N MET A 211 3.31 -7.81 16.07
CA MET A 211 4.35 -8.64 16.67
C MET A 211 3.87 -10.08 16.89
N ALA A 212 2.60 -10.27 17.26
CA ALA A 212 2.01 -11.59 17.45
C ALA A 212 1.75 -12.35 16.16
N PHE A 213 1.52 -11.64 15.05
CA PHE A 213 1.33 -12.25 13.74
C PHE A 213 2.65 -12.80 13.16
N ALA A 214 3.76 -12.13 13.42
CA ALA A 214 5.07 -12.45 12.85
C ALA A 214 5.77 -13.60 13.57
#